data_5f001310aae1f62a0f1909d138e8873b
#
_entry.id   5f001310aae1f62a0f1909d138e8873b
#
_cell.length_a   1.000
_cell.length_b   1.000
_cell.length_c   1.000
_cell.angle_alpha   90.00
_cell.angle_beta   90.00
_cell.angle_gamma   90.00
#
_symmetry.space_group_name_H-M   'P 1'
#
loop_
_entity.id
_entity.type
_entity.pdbx_description
1 polymer ?
#
loop_
_entity_poly.entity_id
_entity_poly.type
_entity_poly.pdbx_seq_one_letter_code
_entity_poly.pdbx_strand_id
1 'polypeptide(L)'
;MPVSCLVVGSLRALEVRCSDAELFSSWRDVDVVIVPTAAAFTSLEAAAVACATPFSSRDARVESLMLKDRSTVDDAYFVRRLREADVVVLSDGSSLHARSVWRSSPVGEAIGAARCLVAVGATASVLGTTMIDPRGGAPTTGLGYRDGLVITTTTPPEQLARTRSLLDDDVVLAVVGEDGALDYDGVTWRASGDVVATRGPRVVTLD
;
A
#
# COMPACT_ATOMS: atom_id res chain seq x y z
N MET A 1 -11.84 -9.13 13.14
CA MET A 1 -11.03 -9.66 12.02
C MET A 1 -9.58 -9.36 12.31
N PRO A 2 -8.64 -10.24 11.97
CA PRO A 2 -7.23 -9.90 12.06
C PRO A 2 -6.97 -8.68 11.16
N VAL A 3 -6.05 -7.82 11.57
CA VAL A 3 -5.60 -6.70 10.75
C VAL A 3 -5.01 -7.31 9.48
N SER A 4 -5.55 -6.97 8.32
CA SER A 4 -5.06 -7.48 7.04
C SER A 4 -4.48 -6.35 6.20
N CYS A 5 -3.55 -6.71 5.32
CA CYS A 5 -3.01 -5.77 4.35
C CYS A 5 -2.89 -6.48 3.00
N LEU A 6 -3.27 -5.77 1.95
CA LEU A 6 -3.09 -6.19 0.57
C LEU A 6 -2.21 -5.15 -0.14
N VAL A 7 -1.12 -5.60 -0.71
CA VAL A 7 -0.31 -4.80 -1.65
C VAL A 7 -0.52 -5.33 -3.05
N VAL A 8 -0.73 -4.45 -4.00
CA VAL A 8 -0.85 -4.81 -5.42
C VAL A 8 0.05 -3.93 -6.27
N GLY A 9 0.67 -4.50 -7.30
CA GLY A 9 1.57 -3.76 -8.18
C GLY A 9 0.86 -2.76 -9.08
N SER A 10 -0.43 -2.97 -9.37
CA SER A 10 -1.23 -2.08 -10.23
C SER A 10 -2.72 -2.10 -9.86
N LEU A 11 -3.48 -1.16 -10.42
CA LEU A 11 -4.94 -1.16 -10.33
C LEU A 11 -5.56 -2.40 -10.98
N ARG A 12 -4.95 -2.90 -12.07
CA ARG A 12 -5.39 -4.14 -12.72
C ARG A 12 -5.26 -5.34 -11.77
N ALA A 13 -4.14 -5.43 -11.05
CA ALA A 13 -3.97 -6.47 -10.03
C ALA A 13 -5.02 -6.33 -8.91
N LEU A 14 -5.38 -5.10 -8.51
CA LEU A 14 -6.46 -4.87 -7.56
C LEU A 14 -7.81 -5.38 -8.09
N GLU A 15 -8.15 -5.11 -9.35
CA GLU A 15 -9.39 -5.61 -9.97
C GLU A 15 -9.44 -7.13 -9.99
N VAL A 16 -8.33 -7.78 -10.37
CA VAL A 16 -8.21 -9.25 -10.36
C VAL A 16 -8.41 -9.80 -8.95
N ARG A 17 -7.71 -9.22 -7.97
CA ARG A 17 -7.84 -9.64 -6.57
C ARG A 17 -9.24 -9.41 -6.02
N CYS A 18 -9.87 -8.27 -6.33
CA CYS A 18 -11.27 -8.00 -5.97
C CYS A 18 -12.26 -8.98 -6.63
N SER A 19 -11.91 -9.59 -7.75
CA SER A 19 -12.75 -10.60 -8.42
C SER A 19 -12.62 -12.00 -7.79
N ASP A 20 -11.62 -12.24 -6.96
CA ASP A 20 -11.42 -13.51 -6.26
C ASP A 20 -12.47 -13.68 -5.16
N ALA A 21 -13.35 -14.69 -5.37
CA ALA A 21 -14.49 -14.95 -4.49
C ALA A 21 -14.07 -15.42 -3.08
N GLU A 22 -12.93 -16.07 -2.94
CA GLU A 22 -12.45 -16.57 -1.63
C GLU A 22 -11.90 -15.46 -0.76
N LEU A 23 -11.11 -14.55 -1.34
CA LEU A 23 -10.51 -13.43 -0.61
C LEU A 23 -11.54 -12.38 -0.19
N PHE A 24 -12.53 -12.13 -1.05
CA PHE A 24 -13.48 -11.04 -0.90
C PHE A 24 -14.91 -11.47 -0.63
N SER A 25 -15.16 -12.76 -0.36
CA SER A 25 -16.48 -13.21 0.08
C SER A 25 -16.94 -12.50 1.37
N SER A 26 -15.98 -12.06 2.19
CA SER A 26 -16.23 -11.28 3.41
C SER A 26 -16.38 -9.77 3.19
N TRP A 27 -16.19 -9.27 1.97
CA TRP A 27 -16.19 -7.83 1.65
C TRP A 27 -17.53 -7.36 1.02
N ARG A 28 -18.63 -8.00 1.36
CA ARG A 28 -19.97 -7.48 1.04
C ARG A 28 -20.40 -6.47 2.08
N ASP A 29 -21.08 -5.41 1.66
CA ASP A 29 -21.54 -4.30 2.51
C ASP A 29 -20.42 -3.59 3.29
N VAL A 30 -19.17 -3.65 2.78
CA VAL A 30 -18.01 -3.04 3.44
C VAL A 30 -17.97 -1.53 3.22
N ASP A 31 -17.45 -0.84 4.21
CA ASP A 31 -17.17 0.59 4.17
C ASP A 31 -15.71 0.82 3.72
N VAL A 32 -15.55 1.36 2.52
CA VAL A 32 -14.25 1.57 1.87
C VAL A 32 -13.92 3.06 1.85
N VAL A 33 -12.76 3.41 2.37
CA VAL A 33 -12.23 4.77 2.31
C VAL A 33 -11.00 4.80 1.41
N ILE A 34 -11.03 5.66 0.39
CA ILE A 34 -9.91 5.86 -0.54
C ILE A 34 -9.13 7.11 -0.15
N VAL A 35 -7.80 6.98 -0.08
CA VAL A 35 -6.87 8.07 0.23
C VAL A 35 -5.95 8.30 -0.97
N PRO A 36 -6.28 9.23 -1.90
CA PRO A 36 -5.55 9.43 -3.13
C PRO A 36 -4.32 10.35 -2.99
N THR A 37 -3.83 10.60 -1.78
CA THR A 37 -2.73 11.54 -1.48
C THR A 37 -1.51 11.37 -2.38
N ALA A 38 -1.14 10.13 -2.72
CA ALA A 38 0.03 9.87 -3.56
C ALA A 38 -0.12 10.46 -4.98
N ALA A 39 -1.35 10.65 -5.46
CA ALA A 39 -1.68 11.22 -6.77
C ALA A 39 -1.76 12.76 -6.78
N ALA A 40 -1.28 13.45 -5.74
CA ALA A 40 -1.41 14.90 -5.59
C ALA A 40 -0.77 15.72 -6.73
N PHE A 41 0.19 15.15 -7.46
CA PHE A 41 0.87 15.81 -8.59
C PHE A 41 0.26 15.45 -9.96
N THR A 42 -0.78 14.62 -9.97
CA THR A 42 -1.51 14.25 -11.18
C THR A 42 -2.98 14.63 -11.03
N SER A 43 -3.84 13.72 -10.58
CA SER A 43 -5.24 14.01 -10.27
C SER A 43 -5.71 13.13 -9.12
N LEU A 44 -6.07 13.78 -8.00
CA LEU A 44 -6.67 13.08 -6.86
C LEU A 44 -7.99 12.42 -7.24
N GLU A 45 -8.82 13.14 -8.03
CA GLU A 45 -10.14 12.67 -8.45
C GLU A 45 -10.03 11.45 -9.37
N ALA A 46 -9.14 11.49 -10.36
CA ALA A 46 -8.94 10.36 -11.26
C ALA A 46 -8.41 9.13 -10.52
N ALA A 47 -7.47 9.31 -9.59
CA ALA A 47 -6.94 8.24 -8.78
C ALA A 47 -8.01 7.65 -7.83
N ALA A 48 -8.85 8.52 -7.24
CA ALA A 48 -9.96 8.10 -6.39
C ALA A 48 -10.97 7.25 -7.17
N VAL A 49 -11.40 7.71 -8.36
CA VAL A 49 -12.32 6.96 -9.23
C VAL A 49 -11.72 5.61 -9.63
N ALA A 50 -10.46 5.59 -10.04
CA ALA A 50 -9.79 4.36 -10.45
C ALA A 50 -9.71 3.33 -9.29
N CYS A 51 -9.39 3.79 -8.07
CA CYS A 51 -9.39 2.92 -6.89
C CYS A 51 -10.79 2.48 -6.45
N ALA A 52 -11.85 3.26 -6.74
CA ALA A 52 -13.24 2.92 -6.39
C ALA A 52 -13.82 1.84 -7.31
N THR A 53 -13.41 1.82 -8.57
CA THR A 53 -13.97 0.93 -9.62
C THR A 53 -14.05 -0.54 -9.21
N PRO A 54 -12.99 -1.16 -8.63
CA PRO A 54 -13.03 -2.57 -8.23
C PRO A 54 -14.08 -2.90 -7.16
N PHE A 55 -14.53 -1.91 -6.40
CA PHE A 55 -15.52 -2.08 -5.33
C PHE A 55 -16.96 -1.84 -5.78
N SER A 56 -17.16 -1.21 -6.95
CA SER A 56 -18.49 -0.80 -7.44
C SER A 56 -19.46 -1.97 -7.70
N SER A 57 -18.96 -3.17 -7.93
CA SER A 57 -19.75 -4.38 -8.18
C SER A 57 -20.15 -5.15 -6.90
N ARG A 58 -19.86 -4.60 -5.68
CA ARG A 58 -19.89 -5.37 -4.44
C ARG A 58 -20.77 -4.82 -3.34
N ASP A 59 -21.71 -3.94 -3.66
CA ASP A 59 -22.57 -3.24 -2.68
C ASP A 59 -21.74 -2.50 -1.59
N ALA A 60 -20.46 -2.18 -1.90
CA ALA A 60 -19.57 -1.46 -0.99
C ALA A 60 -19.96 0.02 -0.92
N ARG A 61 -19.89 0.60 0.27
CA ARG A 61 -19.95 2.05 0.44
C ARG A 61 -18.56 2.61 0.25
N VAL A 62 -18.36 3.41 -0.79
CA VAL A 62 -17.04 3.96 -1.13
C VAL A 62 -17.04 5.46 -0.94
N GLU A 63 -16.11 5.96 -0.15
CA GLU A 63 -15.85 7.37 0.04
C GLU A 63 -14.39 7.69 -0.25
N SER A 64 -14.12 8.88 -0.82
CA SER A 64 -12.75 9.33 -1.09
C SER A 64 -12.43 10.56 -0.27
N LEU A 65 -11.39 10.48 0.56
CA LEU A 65 -10.89 11.62 1.32
C LEU A 65 -9.82 12.35 0.50
N MET A 66 -10.16 13.52 -0.02
CA MET A 66 -9.30 14.33 -0.91
C MET A 66 -8.16 15.01 -0.15
N LEU A 67 -7.41 14.24 0.62
CA LEU A 67 -6.25 14.68 1.38
C LEU A 67 -5.07 14.91 0.42
N LYS A 68 -4.79 16.17 0.11
CA LYS A 68 -3.74 16.56 -0.83
C LYS A 68 -2.38 16.77 -0.15
N ASP A 69 -2.39 17.44 0.98
CA ASP A 69 -1.20 17.91 1.68
C ASP A 69 -1.41 17.97 3.20
N ARG A 70 -0.46 18.54 3.93
CA ARG A 70 -0.51 18.60 5.39
C ARG A 70 -1.53 19.56 5.99
N SER A 71 -2.19 20.38 5.20
CA SER A 71 -3.15 21.39 5.72
C SER A 71 -4.40 20.77 6.35
N THR A 72 -4.72 19.52 6.00
CA THR A 72 -5.93 18.82 6.45
C THR A 72 -5.65 17.51 7.21
N VAL A 73 -4.38 17.25 7.58
CA VAL A 73 -4.03 16.00 8.28
C VAL A 73 -4.58 15.89 9.70
N ASP A 74 -5.00 17.02 10.28
CA ASP A 74 -5.61 17.10 11.61
C ASP A 74 -7.14 17.19 11.53
N ASP A 75 -7.75 17.10 10.35
CA ASP A 75 -9.18 17.15 10.17
C ASP A 75 -9.85 15.96 10.89
N ALA A 76 -10.66 16.30 11.90
CA ALA A 76 -11.33 15.32 12.75
C ALA A 76 -12.30 14.42 11.96
N TYR A 77 -12.88 14.92 10.86
CA TYR A 77 -13.72 14.12 9.98
C TYR A 77 -12.89 13.03 9.27
N PHE A 78 -11.74 13.39 8.67
CA PHE A 78 -10.88 12.44 7.99
C PHE A 78 -10.35 11.36 8.93
N VAL A 79 -9.87 11.78 10.11
CA VAL A 79 -9.38 10.84 11.13
C VAL A 79 -10.47 9.86 11.58
N ARG A 80 -11.70 10.37 11.82
CA ARG A 80 -12.83 9.53 12.20
C ARG A 80 -13.18 8.54 11.08
N ARG A 81 -13.33 9.01 9.84
CA ARG A 81 -13.70 8.16 8.70
C ARG A 81 -12.69 7.03 8.45
N LEU A 82 -11.39 7.32 8.57
CA LEU A 82 -10.34 6.30 8.45
C LEU A 82 -10.42 5.23 9.55
N ARG A 83 -10.77 5.62 10.79
CA ARG A 83 -10.90 4.68 11.91
C ARG A 83 -12.16 3.82 11.83
N GLU A 84 -13.22 4.33 11.24
CA GLU A 84 -14.51 3.64 11.07
C GLU A 84 -14.50 2.69 9.86
N ALA A 85 -13.69 2.95 8.85
CA ALA A 85 -13.62 2.18 7.63
C ALA A 85 -13.25 0.71 7.87
N ASP A 86 -13.87 -0.19 7.12
CA ASP A 86 -13.48 -1.59 7.07
C ASP A 86 -12.21 -1.77 6.22
N VAL A 87 -12.10 -0.99 5.14
CA VAL A 87 -10.97 -1.03 4.20
C VAL A 87 -10.50 0.39 3.90
N VAL A 88 -9.19 0.61 4.02
CA VAL A 88 -8.54 1.86 3.57
C VAL A 88 -7.68 1.56 2.36
N VAL A 89 -7.93 2.26 1.25
CA VAL A 89 -7.21 2.10 -0.02
C VAL A 89 -6.30 3.29 -0.26
N LEU A 90 -5.01 3.04 -0.40
CA LEU A 90 -3.99 4.03 -0.74
C LEU A 90 -3.72 3.95 -2.25
N SER A 91 -3.98 5.04 -2.98
CA SER A 91 -3.77 5.08 -4.42
C SER A 91 -2.28 5.01 -4.80
N ASP A 92 -2.01 4.60 -6.01
CA ASP A 92 -0.68 4.75 -6.61
C ASP A 92 -0.28 6.22 -6.77
N GLY A 93 1.04 6.46 -6.88
CA GLY A 93 1.62 7.78 -7.14
C GLY A 93 2.94 8.04 -6.41
N SER A 94 3.13 9.27 -5.94
CA SER A 94 4.37 9.67 -5.26
C SER A 94 4.42 9.14 -3.82
N SER A 95 5.17 8.08 -3.60
CA SER A 95 5.42 7.52 -2.26
C SER A 95 6.09 8.54 -1.31
N LEU A 96 7.02 9.34 -1.82
CA LEU A 96 7.68 10.38 -1.01
C LEU A 96 6.69 11.46 -0.56
N HIS A 97 5.77 11.88 -1.44
CA HIS A 97 4.74 12.83 -1.07
C HIS A 97 3.79 12.25 -0.02
N ALA A 98 3.24 11.07 -0.28
CA ALA A 98 2.37 10.37 0.65
C ALA A 98 3.01 10.24 2.04
N ARG A 99 4.27 9.77 2.10
CA ARG A 99 5.04 9.70 3.33
C ARG A 99 5.16 11.06 4.02
N SER A 100 5.46 12.12 3.27
CA SER A 100 5.64 13.47 3.84
C SER A 100 4.37 14.02 4.46
N VAL A 101 3.21 13.68 3.88
CA VAL A 101 1.89 14.10 4.36
C VAL A 101 1.49 13.29 5.60
N TRP A 102 1.61 11.96 5.55
CA TRP A 102 1.08 11.09 6.60
C TRP A 102 2.00 10.95 7.82
N ARG A 103 3.31 11.16 7.66
CA ARG A 103 4.27 10.98 8.77
C ARG A 103 3.95 11.88 9.94
N SER A 104 3.89 11.31 11.14
CA SER A 104 3.64 12.01 12.41
C SER A 104 2.41 12.92 12.32
N SER A 105 1.28 12.36 11.86
CA SER A 105 0.00 13.06 11.75
C SER A 105 -1.15 12.17 12.22
N PRO A 106 -2.26 12.75 12.74
CA PRO A 106 -3.44 11.98 13.14
C PRO A 106 -4.05 11.13 12.02
N VAL A 107 -4.06 11.65 10.79
CA VAL A 107 -4.48 10.88 9.60
C VAL A 107 -3.53 9.71 9.35
N GLY A 108 -2.21 9.93 9.43
CA GLY A 108 -1.24 8.85 9.26
C GLY A 108 -1.37 7.75 10.31
N GLU A 109 -1.61 8.11 11.56
CA GLU A 109 -1.90 7.14 12.63
C GLU A 109 -3.19 6.36 12.36
N ALA A 110 -4.24 7.03 11.89
CA ALA A 110 -5.50 6.39 11.54
C ALA A 110 -5.34 5.41 10.35
N ILE A 111 -4.57 5.77 9.32
CA ILE A 111 -4.21 4.87 8.21
C ILE A 111 -3.45 3.64 8.72
N GLY A 112 -2.44 3.85 9.56
CA GLY A 112 -1.65 2.75 10.14
C GLY A 112 -2.47 1.77 10.97
N ALA A 113 -3.51 2.28 11.65
CA ALA A 113 -4.44 1.50 12.48
C ALA A 113 -5.61 0.88 11.70
N ALA A 114 -5.68 1.06 10.38
CA ALA A 114 -6.76 0.50 9.56
C ALA A 114 -6.88 -1.02 9.71
N ARG A 115 -8.11 -1.53 9.77
CA ARG A 115 -8.42 -2.98 9.88
C ARG A 115 -7.91 -3.75 8.69
N CYS A 116 -8.17 -3.22 7.50
CA CYS A 116 -7.63 -3.70 6.25
C CYS A 116 -7.03 -2.53 5.47
N LEU A 117 -5.77 -2.67 5.07
CA LEU A 117 -5.05 -1.64 4.32
C LEU A 117 -4.72 -2.18 2.94
N VAL A 118 -5.17 -1.51 1.91
CA VAL A 118 -4.82 -1.82 0.51
C VAL A 118 -3.88 -0.74 0.01
N ALA A 119 -2.71 -1.13 -0.49
CA ALA A 119 -1.75 -0.20 -1.09
C ALA A 119 -1.50 -0.56 -2.55
N VAL A 120 -1.67 0.41 -3.44
CA VAL A 120 -1.52 0.24 -4.89
C VAL A 120 -0.20 0.85 -5.35
N GLY A 121 0.54 0.12 -6.16
CA GLY A 121 1.73 0.61 -6.85
C GLY A 121 2.82 1.11 -5.91
N ALA A 122 3.47 2.19 -6.28
CA ALA A 122 4.63 2.75 -5.58
C ALA A 122 4.34 3.16 -4.13
N THR A 123 3.08 3.45 -3.79
CA THR A 123 2.68 3.82 -2.43
C THR A 123 2.90 2.67 -1.43
N ALA A 124 2.90 1.42 -1.88
CA ALA A 124 3.21 0.27 -1.03
C ALA A 124 4.59 0.36 -0.35
N SER A 125 5.54 1.07 -0.96
CA SER A 125 6.90 1.20 -0.40
C SER A 125 6.95 1.90 0.95
N VAL A 126 5.95 2.72 1.31
CA VAL A 126 5.95 3.45 2.59
C VAL A 126 5.49 2.59 3.78
N LEU A 127 4.92 1.39 3.53
CA LEU A 127 4.26 0.60 4.58
C LEU A 127 5.22 0.09 5.65
N GLY A 128 6.41 -0.35 5.27
CA GLY A 128 7.43 -0.86 6.20
C GLY A 128 8.09 0.24 7.04
N THR A 129 8.89 -0.17 8.02
CA THR A 129 9.79 0.72 8.76
C THR A 129 10.90 1.28 7.87
N THR A 130 11.30 0.50 6.87
CA THR A 130 12.24 0.90 5.82
C THR A 130 11.51 0.96 4.48
N MET A 131 11.67 2.06 3.77
CA MET A 131 11.24 2.22 2.38
C MET A 131 12.44 2.51 1.48
N ILE A 132 12.25 2.35 0.18
CA ILE A 132 13.25 2.67 -0.83
C ILE A 132 12.96 4.05 -1.43
N ASP A 133 13.96 4.93 -1.44
CA ASP A 133 13.85 6.22 -2.13
C ASP A 133 13.75 5.98 -3.66
N PRO A 134 12.64 6.31 -4.30
CA PRO A 134 12.45 6.03 -5.73
C PRO A 134 13.39 6.80 -6.64
N ARG A 135 14.07 7.84 -6.14
CA ARG A 135 15.01 8.66 -6.92
C ARG A 135 16.37 8.00 -7.11
N GLY A 136 16.79 7.13 -6.18
CA GLY A 136 18.14 6.57 -6.25
C GLY A 136 18.31 5.21 -5.59
N GLY A 137 17.22 4.57 -5.14
CA GLY A 137 17.26 3.22 -4.57
C GLY A 137 17.85 3.11 -3.17
N ALA A 138 18.14 4.22 -2.49
CA ALA A 138 18.69 4.17 -1.14
C ALA A 138 17.59 3.86 -0.11
N PRO A 139 17.87 2.97 0.88
CA PRO A 139 16.97 2.77 2.00
C PRO A 139 16.79 4.08 2.80
N THR A 140 15.57 4.33 3.22
CA THR A 140 15.19 5.45 4.09
C THR A 140 14.06 5.03 5.02
N THR A 141 13.68 5.88 5.97
CA THR A 141 12.61 5.55 6.92
C THR A 141 11.26 5.53 6.23
N GLY A 142 10.51 4.45 6.37
CA GLY A 142 9.10 4.33 5.97
C GLY A 142 8.15 4.85 7.05
N LEU A 143 6.90 4.36 7.05
CA LEU A 143 5.88 4.74 8.03
C LEU A 143 5.65 3.69 9.13
N GLY A 144 6.14 2.45 8.93
CA GLY A 144 6.02 1.38 9.91
C GLY A 144 4.58 0.91 10.15
N TYR A 145 3.73 0.97 9.12
CA TYR A 145 2.35 0.50 9.23
C TYR A 145 2.26 -1.03 9.21
N ARG A 146 3.18 -1.65 8.50
CA ARG A 146 3.31 -3.13 8.40
C ARG A 146 4.79 -3.48 8.34
N ASP A 147 5.21 -4.37 9.20
CA ASP A 147 6.61 -4.78 9.32
C ASP A 147 6.90 -6.11 8.59
N GLY A 148 8.17 -6.48 8.59
CA GLY A 148 8.66 -7.75 8.06
C GLY A 148 9.18 -7.71 6.64
N LEU A 149 8.79 -6.73 5.84
CA LEU A 149 9.26 -6.56 4.45
C LEU A 149 9.68 -5.12 4.15
N VAL A 150 10.70 -4.99 3.32
CA VAL A 150 10.91 -3.80 2.50
C VAL A 150 10.22 -4.04 1.16
N ILE A 151 9.28 -3.18 0.80
CA ILE A 151 8.45 -3.37 -0.39
C ILE A 151 8.84 -2.31 -1.43
N THR A 152 9.02 -2.74 -2.67
CA THR A 152 9.14 -1.86 -3.83
C THR A 152 8.33 -2.42 -4.99
N THR A 153 7.93 -1.57 -5.91
CA THR A 153 7.33 -1.97 -7.18
C THR A 153 8.39 -1.99 -8.27
N THR A 154 7.99 -2.13 -9.52
CA THR A 154 8.90 -2.20 -10.67
C THR A 154 9.97 -1.11 -10.60
N THR A 155 11.21 -1.53 -10.49
CA THR A 155 12.38 -0.68 -10.27
C THR A 155 13.46 -1.08 -11.27
N PRO A 156 14.20 -0.13 -11.88
CA PRO A 156 15.32 -0.44 -12.78
C PRO A 156 16.32 -1.41 -12.12
N PRO A 157 16.86 -2.40 -12.88
CA PRO A 157 17.74 -3.43 -12.31
C PRO A 157 18.97 -2.87 -11.59
N GLU A 158 19.60 -1.81 -12.12
CA GLU A 158 20.76 -1.15 -11.49
C GLU A 158 20.39 -0.48 -10.17
N GLN A 159 19.21 0.11 -10.08
CA GLN A 159 18.70 0.70 -8.85
C GLN A 159 18.37 -0.39 -7.82
N LEU A 160 17.76 -1.50 -8.26
CA LEU A 160 17.46 -2.64 -7.40
C LEU A 160 18.73 -3.28 -6.85
N ALA A 161 19.76 -3.45 -7.67
CA ALA A 161 21.06 -3.96 -7.25
C ALA A 161 21.71 -3.04 -6.19
N ARG A 162 21.64 -1.73 -6.41
CA ARG A 162 22.08 -0.75 -5.40
C ARG A 162 21.30 -0.85 -4.10
N THR A 163 19.97 -0.91 -4.20
CA THR A 163 19.10 -1.10 -3.02
C THR A 163 19.55 -2.33 -2.23
N ARG A 164 19.73 -3.46 -2.91
CA ARG A 164 20.10 -4.72 -2.27
C ARG A 164 21.48 -4.61 -1.56
N SER A 165 22.44 -3.92 -2.16
CA SER A 165 23.77 -3.72 -1.57
C SER A 165 23.78 -2.80 -0.34
N LEU A 166 22.71 -2.03 -0.10
CA LEU A 166 22.59 -1.10 1.02
C LEU A 166 21.67 -1.62 2.14
N LEU A 167 20.95 -2.70 1.90
CA LEU A 167 20.13 -3.37 2.91
C LEU A 167 20.95 -4.46 3.61
N ASP A 168 20.69 -4.64 4.90
CA ASP A 168 21.27 -5.74 5.66
C ASP A 168 20.84 -7.10 5.06
N ASP A 169 21.70 -8.11 5.20
CA ASP A 169 21.48 -9.42 4.56
C ASP A 169 20.29 -10.20 5.12
N ASP A 170 19.82 -9.88 6.32
CA ASP A 170 18.65 -10.49 6.96
C ASP A 170 17.33 -9.84 6.54
N VAL A 171 17.39 -8.65 5.94
CA VAL A 171 16.21 -7.93 5.46
C VAL A 171 15.64 -8.57 4.21
N VAL A 172 14.33 -8.83 4.23
CA VAL A 172 13.60 -9.30 3.05
C VAL A 172 13.14 -8.12 2.22
N LEU A 173 13.60 -8.08 0.97
CA LEU A 173 13.15 -7.13 -0.05
C LEU A 173 12.18 -7.82 -1.00
N ALA A 174 10.95 -7.34 -1.07
CA ALA A 174 9.93 -7.81 -2.01
C ALA A 174 9.75 -6.80 -3.14
N VAL A 175 9.93 -7.27 -4.37
CA VAL A 175 9.64 -6.52 -5.60
C VAL A 175 8.30 -7.01 -6.14
N VAL A 176 7.32 -6.13 -6.20
CA VAL A 176 5.96 -6.43 -6.65
C VAL A 176 5.80 -5.87 -8.07
N GLY A 177 5.72 -6.76 -9.05
CA GLY A 177 5.46 -6.39 -10.45
C GLY A 177 3.99 -6.02 -10.69
N GLU A 178 3.66 -5.63 -11.92
CA GLU A 178 2.32 -5.11 -12.25
C GLU A 178 1.18 -6.09 -11.93
N ASP A 179 1.38 -7.39 -12.16
CA ASP A 179 0.40 -8.44 -11.88
C ASP A 179 0.65 -9.14 -10.53
N GLY A 180 1.55 -8.58 -9.70
CA GLY A 180 1.91 -9.11 -8.39
C GLY A 180 1.02 -8.62 -7.26
N ALA A 181 0.89 -9.47 -6.22
CA ALA A 181 0.25 -9.09 -4.97
C ALA A 181 0.94 -9.72 -3.76
N LEU A 182 0.89 -8.99 -2.62
CA LEU A 182 1.29 -9.47 -1.30
C LEU A 182 0.09 -9.36 -0.37
N ASP A 183 -0.22 -10.46 0.31
CA ASP A 183 -1.24 -10.53 1.34
C ASP A 183 -0.58 -10.65 2.72
N TYR A 184 -1.08 -9.90 3.70
CA TYR A 184 -0.65 -9.97 5.09
C TYR A 184 -1.84 -10.26 5.99
N ASP A 185 -1.82 -11.37 6.68
CA ASP A 185 -2.92 -11.82 7.56
C ASP A 185 -2.79 -11.31 9.02
N GLY A 186 -1.81 -10.47 9.30
CA GLY A 186 -1.47 -9.99 10.63
C GLY A 186 -0.24 -10.69 11.23
N VAL A 187 0.24 -11.78 10.62
CA VAL A 187 1.38 -12.58 11.09
C VAL A 187 2.38 -12.82 9.98
N THR A 188 1.90 -13.27 8.81
CA THR A 188 2.74 -13.70 7.68
C THR A 188 2.38 -12.95 6.42
N TRP A 189 3.40 -12.78 5.57
CA TRP A 189 3.24 -12.28 4.21
C TRP A 189 3.19 -13.44 3.23
N ARG A 190 2.23 -13.42 2.31
CA ARG A 190 2.11 -14.35 1.19
C ARG A 190 2.22 -13.62 -0.12
N ALA A 191 2.92 -14.21 -1.07
CA ALA A 191 3.09 -13.64 -2.40
C ALA A 191 2.25 -14.39 -3.44
N SER A 192 1.69 -13.66 -4.39
CA SER A 192 1.00 -14.21 -5.55
C SER A 192 1.30 -13.42 -6.83
N GLY A 193 1.27 -14.08 -7.98
CA GLY A 193 1.56 -13.45 -9.27
C GLY A 193 3.03 -13.05 -9.39
N ASP A 194 3.28 -11.89 -10.01
CA ASP A 194 4.62 -11.38 -10.29
C ASP A 194 5.23 -10.72 -9.05
N VAL A 195 5.76 -11.53 -8.14
CA VAL A 195 6.48 -11.08 -6.94
C VAL A 195 7.82 -11.80 -6.83
N VAL A 196 8.89 -11.05 -6.63
CA VAL A 196 10.22 -11.59 -6.31
C VAL A 196 10.65 -11.10 -4.93
N ALA A 197 10.81 -12.01 -3.99
CA ALA A 197 11.34 -11.71 -2.67
C ALA A 197 12.77 -12.22 -2.51
N THR A 198 13.65 -11.40 -1.93
CA THR A 198 15.05 -11.77 -1.70
C THR A 198 15.48 -11.44 -0.28
N ARG A 199 16.32 -12.30 0.30
CA ARG A 199 17.03 -12.05 1.56
C ARG A 199 18.53 -12.17 1.30
N GLY A 200 19.28 -11.08 1.41
CA GLY A 200 20.63 -11.04 0.87
C GLY A 200 20.62 -11.41 -0.63
N PRO A 201 21.51 -12.29 -1.09
CA PRO A 201 21.57 -12.73 -2.48
C PRO A 201 20.56 -13.87 -2.81
N ARG A 202 19.78 -14.35 -1.84
CA ARG A 202 18.93 -15.54 -1.99
C ARG A 202 17.50 -15.13 -2.28
N VAL A 203 16.88 -15.78 -3.27
CA VAL A 203 15.43 -15.74 -3.46
C VAL A 203 14.77 -16.51 -2.33
N VAL A 204 13.71 -15.95 -1.74
CA VAL A 204 12.92 -16.58 -0.68
C VAL A 204 11.46 -16.63 -1.08
N THR A 205 10.73 -17.63 -0.58
CA THR A 205 9.28 -17.74 -0.77
C THR A 205 8.58 -17.04 0.39
N LEU A 206 7.50 -16.38 0.08
CA LEU A 206 6.55 -15.82 1.04
C LEU A 206 5.28 -16.68 0.96
N ASP A 207 5.07 -17.52 1.97
CA ASP A 207 3.98 -18.51 2.05
C ASP A 207 2.96 -18.15 3.13
#